data_995a601ef3d358cb790920bf78c285d9
#
_entry.id   995a601ef3d358cb790920bf78c285d9
#
_cell.length_a   1.000
_cell.length_b   1.000
_cell.length_c   1.000
_cell.angle_alpha   90.00
_cell.angle_beta   90.00
_cell.angle_gamma   90.00
#
_symmetry.space_group_name_H-M   'P 1'
#
loop_
_entity.id
_entity.type
_entity.pdbx_description
1 polymer ?
#
loop_
_entity_poly.entity_id
_entity_poly.type
_entity_poly.pdbx_seq_one_letter_code
_entity_poly.pdbx_strand_id
1 'polypeptide(L)'
;MRGVFTSVAALALAALGGASLALADEKPIVIGATTPIQVQVGRDTVDALQLAIDEINGKGGVLGRKLKLAVADETMDPQQGVAAIKKLTADEHVDVLIGGYSSGVTLAEEPHIAEAKTIYLDVGSASPSITDFVKKSYKRYKYVFRVNPINAPRQADQLVGFTTGKLKSELGYNTMAIVGENAKWVQDLAPVLKAGMEKGGIKVPMMELFDPDMSDFSPLLSKIKESGAQYLIVILSHANSDVFVKQWYDAKFPMPIGGIDVKGQDPDFFQRIGGKAIAETVSLGMLAEPVTPKTMPFWNGFTGKYHRPPVYTAPGAYDALYIYTEALERAKSTDPDKVIPELEKTKYLGTQGTYEFDQQHDVKPGPGLINLLFVQWQDGGKRVIVWPKEQANGKMISPPWINQRAEAK
;
A
#
# COMPACT_ATOMS: atom_id res chain seq x y z
N MET A 1 7.01 -67.58 -73.03
CA MET A 1 7.28 -68.16 -71.70
C MET A 1 7.52 -67.04 -70.69
N ARG A 2 6.75 -67.05 -69.64
CA ARG A 2 6.89 -66.32 -68.39
C ARG A 2 7.04 -64.78 -68.45
N GLY A 3 5.89 -64.16 -68.27
CA GLY A 3 5.78 -62.73 -67.88
C GLY A 3 6.11 -62.50 -66.41
N VAL A 4 6.68 -61.37 -66.16
CA VAL A 4 6.89 -60.86 -64.83
C VAL A 4 6.02 -59.60 -64.63
N PHE A 5 5.04 -59.71 -63.73
CA PHE A 5 4.23 -58.56 -63.28
C PHE A 5 5.02 -57.76 -62.23
N THR A 6 5.28 -56.53 -62.53
CA THR A 6 5.79 -55.54 -61.52
C THR A 6 4.64 -54.69 -61.05
N SER A 7 4.25 -54.89 -59.81
CA SER A 7 3.27 -54.05 -59.10
C SER A 7 3.93 -52.73 -58.62
N VAL A 8 3.40 -51.60 -59.08
CA VAL A 8 3.78 -50.26 -58.58
C VAL A 8 2.89 -49.94 -57.38
N ALA A 9 3.49 -49.93 -56.25
CA ALA A 9 2.84 -49.41 -55.00
C ALA A 9 2.94 -47.87 -54.96
N ALA A 10 1.78 -47.24 -55.11
CA ALA A 10 1.68 -45.78 -54.91
C ALA A 10 1.68 -45.44 -53.41
N LEU A 11 2.75 -44.80 -52.91
CA LEU A 11 2.81 -44.18 -51.56
C LEU A 11 2.07 -42.84 -51.60
N ALA A 12 0.90 -42.77 -50.98
CA ALA A 12 0.22 -41.53 -50.72
C ALA A 12 0.87 -40.86 -49.46
N LEU A 13 1.68 -39.82 -49.66
CA LEU A 13 2.14 -38.93 -48.57
C LEU A 13 0.97 -38.03 -48.17
N ALA A 14 0.36 -38.30 -47.01
CA ALA A 14 -0.55 -37.38 -46.34
C ALA A 14 0.27 -36.23 -45.73
N ALA A 15 0.25 -35.07 -46.38
CA ALA A 15 0.76 -33.82 -45.83
C ALA A 15 -0.18 -33.36 -44.69
N LEU A 16 0.19 -33.68 -43.46
CA LEU A 16 -0.37 -33.02 -42.25
C LEU A 16 0.12 -31.57 -42.26
N GLY A 17 -0.65 -30.72 -42.91
CA GLY A 17 -0.51 -29.27 -42.76
C GLY A 17 -0.84 -28.90 -41.34
N GLY A 18 0.19 -28.72 -40.51
CA GLY A 18 0.07 -28.05 -39.22
C GLY A 18 -0.40 -26.61 -39.45
N ALA A 19 -1.70 -26.37 -39.28
CA ALA A 19 -2.22 -25.02 -39.15
C ALA A 19 -1.64 -24.46 -37.84
N SER A 20 -0.49 -23.80 -37.93
CA SER A 20 -0.12 -22.77 -36.94
C SER A 20 -1.25 -21.75 -36.97
N LEU A 21 -2.18 -21.84 -36.04
CA LEU A 21 -3.03 -20.73 -35.69
C LEU A 21 -2.07 -19.62 -35.26
N ALA A 22 -1.72 -18.72 -36.19
CA ALA A 22 -1.18 -17.44 -35.86
C ALA A 22 -2.24 -16.80 -34.93
N LEU A 23 -1.99 -16.85 -33.60
CA LEU A 23 -2.69 -16.00 -32.64
C LEU A 23 -2.51 -14.60 -33.18
N ALA A 24 -3.59 -14.03 -33.74
CA ALA A 24 -3.62 -12.63 -34.07
C ALA A 24 -3.09 -11.90 -32.81
N ASP A 25 -2.14 -11.01 -33.02
CA ASP A 25 -1.53 -10.22 -31.94
C ASP A 25 -2.65 -9.31 -31.40
N GLU A 26 -3.47 -9.86 -30.47
CA GLU A 26 -4.56 -9.11 -29.87
C GLU A 26 -3.94 -7.93 -29.14
N LYS A 27 -4.55 -6.74 -29.26
CA LYS A 27 -4.08 -5.52 -28.60
C LYS A 27 -3.81 -5.81 -27.13
N PRO A 28 -2.66 -5.38 -26.57
CA PRO A 28 -2.36 -5.63 -25.17
C PRO A 28 -3.43 -5.03 -24.26
N ILE A 29 -3.60 -5.60 -23.07
CA ILE A 29 -4.34 -4.97 -21.98
C ILE A 29 -3.42 -3.92 -21.37
N VAL A 30 -3.83 -2.65 -21.34
CA VAL A 30 -2.99 -1.54 -20.89
C VAL A 30 -3.30 -1.19 -19.44
N ILE A 31 -2.28 -1.30 -18.59
CA ILE A 31 -2.34 -0.97 -17.17
C ILE A 31 -1.82 0.45 -17.00
N GLY A 32 -2.66 1.39 -16.55
CA GLY A 32 -2.26 2.76 -16.25
C GLY A 32 -1.80 2.88 -14.81
N ALA A 33 -0.56 3.34 -14.59
CA ALA A 33 -0.07 3.71 -13.27
C ALA A 33 -0.15 5.22 -13.08
N THR A 34 -0.93 5.70 -12.10
CA THR A 34 -0.97 7.09 -11.65
C THR A 34 -0.42 7.17 -10.24
N THR A 35 0.76 7.78 -10.08
CA THR A 35 1.49 7.78 -8.79
C THR A 35 2.63 8.79 -8.83
N PRO A 36 3.06 9.37 -7.67
CA PRO A 36 4.15 10.36 -7.65
C PRO A 36 5.51 9.67 -7.76
N ILE A 37 6.04 9.52 -8.97
CA ILE A 37 7.30 8.81 -9.24
C ILE A 37 8.55 9.49 -8.67
N GLN A 38 8.46 10.72 -8.16
CA GLN A 38 9.56 11.42 -7.49
C GLN A 38 9.85 10.86 -6.10
N VAL A 39 8.86 10.23 -5.45
CA VAL A 39 9.00 9.64 -4.12
C VAL A 39 9.05 8.11 -4.17
N GLN A 40 9.61 7.49 -3.14
CA GLN A 40 9.86 6.04 -3.14
C GLN A 40 8.57 5.23 -3.28
N VAL A 41 7.50 5.63 -2.61
CA VAL A 41 6.19 4.94 -2.69
C VAL A 41 5.64 4.88 -4.12
N GLY A 42 5.83 5.93 -4.91
CA GLY A 42 5.41 5.97 -6.31
C GLY A 42 6.28 5.09 -7.20
N ARG A 43 7.61 5.15 -7.05
CA ARG A 43 8.53 4.26 -7.77
C ARG A 43 8.23 2.80 -7.48
N ASP A 44 7.97 2.46 -6.21
CA ASP A 44 7.67 1.09 -5.81
C ASP A 44 6.34 0.59 -6.38
N THR A 45 5.34 1.46 -6.51
CA THR A 45 4.10 1.14 -7.22
C THR A 45 4.37 0.72 -8.67
N VAL A 46 5.15 1.52 -9.42
CA VAL A 46 5.52 1.23 -10.82
C VAL A 46 6.32 -0.06 -10.92
N ASP A 47 7.32 -0.23 -10.07
CA ASP A 47 8.19 -1.40 -10.06
C ASP A 47 7.44 -2.70 -9.74
N ALA A 48 6.51 -2.64 -8.78
CA ALA A 48 5.68 -3.79 -8.42
C ALA A 48 4.71 -4.17 -9.54
N LEU A 49 4.11 -3.19 -10.22
CA LEU A 49 3.28 -3.43 -11.40
C LEU A 49 4.09 -4.06 -12.53
N GLN A 50 5.31 -3.55 -12.80
CA GLN A 50 6.17 -4.13 -13.84
C GLN A 50 6.61 -5.56 -13.49
N LEU A 51 6.90 -5.85 -12.21
CA LEU A 51 7.19 -7.21 -11.76
C LEU A 51 6.01 -8.16 -12.02
N ALA A 52 4.81 -7.76 -11.62
CA ALA A 52 3.60 -8.56 -11.85
C ALA A 52 3.29 -8.75 -13.34
N ILE A 53 3.45 -7.70 -14.16
CA ILE A 53 3.28 -7.76 -15.62
C ILE A 53 4.24 -8.78 -16.23
N ASP A 54 5.52 -8.75 -15.86
CA ASP A 54 6.51 -9.68 -16.39
C ASP A 54 6.18 -11.13 -16.05
N GLU A 55 5.75 -11.38 -14.80
CA GLU A 55 5.34 -12.71 -14.35
C GLU A 55 4.07 -13.21 -15.07
N ILE A 56 3.06 -12.36 -15.22
CA ILE A 56 1.80 -12.71 -15.91
C ILE A 56 2.07 -12.92 -17.39
N ASN A 57 2.84 -12.05 -18.03
CA ASN A 57 3.23 -12.16 -19.42
C ASN A 57 4.08 -13.41 -19.70
N GLY A 58 4.96 -13.78 -18.75
CA GLY A 58 5.75 -15.00 -18.80
C GLY A 58 4.89 -16.27 -18.81
N LYS A 59 3.69 -16.21 -18.22
CA LYS A 59 2.69 -17.30 -18.19
C LYS A 59 1.69 -17.26 -19.35
N GLY A 60 1.85 -16.36 -20.32
CA GLY A 60 0.98 -16.26 -21.50
C GLY A 60 0.09 -15.02 -21.55
N GLY A 61 0.02 -14.23 -20.47
CA GLY A 61 -0.86 -13.05 -20.37
C GLY A 61 -2.22 -13.40 -19.79
N VAL A 62 -3.24 -12.59 -20.08
CA VAL A 62 -4.62 -12.73 -19.62
C VAL A 62 -5.57 -12.67 -20.80
N LEU A 63 -6.57 -13.54 -20.85
CA LEU A 63 -7.50 -13.67 -21.99
C LEU A 63 -6.78 -13.79 -23.35
N GLY A 64 -5.59 -14.42 -23.39
CA GLY A 64 -4.75 -14.53 -24.60
C GLY A 64 -3.98 -13.26 -24.98
N ARG A 65 -4.08 -12.17 -24.18
CA ARG A 65 -3.47 -10.87 -24.43
C ARG A 65 -2.33 -10.61 -23.46
N LYS A 66 -1.26 -9.93 -23.92
CA LYS A 66 -0.18 -9.47 -23.06
C LYS A 66 -0.59 -8.20 -22.34
N LEU A 67 0.00 -7.97 -21.15
CA LEU A 67 -0.15 -6.73 -20.39
C LEU A 67 0.94 -5.73 -20.79
N LYS A 68 0.59 -4.44 -20.80
CA LYS A 68 1.52 -3.32 -21.03
C LYS A 68 1.31 -2.26 -19.95
N LEU A 69 2.40 -1.70 -19.43
CA LEU A 69 2.36 -0.59 -18.46
C LEU A 69 2.41 0.76 -19.19
N ALA A 70 1.54 1.67 -18.79
CA ALA A 70 1.59 3.10 -19.10
C ALA A 70 1.69 3.87 -17.78
N VAL A 71 2.62 4.83 -17.67
CA VAL A 71 2.87 5.57 -16.43
C VAL A 71 2.59 7.05 -16.63
N ALA A 72 1.86 7.66 -15.71
CA ALA A 72 1.70 9.10 -15.62
C ALA A 72 1.95 9.57 -14.18
N ASP A 73 2.74 10.63 -14.07
CA ASP A 73 3.14 11.21 -12.79
C ASP A 73 2.07 12.17 -12.27
N GLU A 74 1.53 11.89 -11.08
CA GLU A 74 0.55 12.74 -10.39
C GLU A 74 1.19 13.84 -9.53
N THR A 75 2.49 13.80 -9.31
CA THR A 75 3.34 14.75 -8.57
C THR A 75 2.92 15.12 -7.15
N MET A 76 1.82 14.66 -6.62
CA MET A 76 1.12 15.09 -5.39
C MET A 76 0.37 16.43 -5.53
N ASP A 77 0.16 16.90 -6.75
CA ASP A 77 -0.65 18.08 -7.07
C ASP A 77 -1.97 17.67 -7.70
N PRO A 78 -3.13 18.16 -7.18
CA PRO A 78 -4.45 17.76 -7.70
C PRO A 78 -4.66 18.05 -9.19
N GLN A 79 -4.09 19.13 -9.73
CA GLN A 79 -4.23 19.47 -11.16
C GLN A 79 -3.40 18.54 -12.03
N GLN A 80 -2.20 18.18 -11.56
CA GLN A 80 -1.34 17.20 -12.25
C GLN A 80 -1.94 15.79 -12.19
N GLY A 81 -2.53 15.40 -11.05
CA GLY A 81 -3.27 14.13 -10.95
C GLY A 81 -4.41 14.04 -11.95
N VAL A 82 -5.24 15.08 -12.04
CA VAL A 82 -6.31 15.14 -13.06
C VAL A 82 -5.75 15.07 -14.49
N ALA A 83 -4.63 15.73 -14.77
CA ALA A 83 -3.98 15.65 -16.08
C ALA A 83 -3.45 14.23 -16.37
N ALA A 84 -2.88 13.58 -15.36
CA ALA A 84 -2.40 12.18 -15.45
C ALA A 84 -3.55 11.21 -15.79
N ILE A 85 -4.71 11.33 -15.10
CA ILE A 85 -5.90 10.52 -15.40
C ILE A 85 -6.37 10.73 -16.84
N LYS A 86 -6.49 12.00 -17.28
CA LYS A 86 -6.91 12.30 -18.66
C LYS A 86 -5.96 11.73 -19.70
N LYS A 87 -4.64 11.86 -19.48
CA LYS A 87 -3.63 11.28 -20.35
C LYS A 87 -3.80 9.75 -20.45
N LEU A 88 -3.88 9.07 -19.30
CA LEU A 88 -3.98 7.60 -19.28
C LEU A 88 -5.29 7.10 -19.91
N THR A 89 -6.42 7.78 -19.66
CA THR A 89 -7.73 7.31 -20.14
C THR A 89 -8.03 7.75 -21.58
N ALA A 90 -7.70 8.98 -21.98
CA ALA A 90 -8.05 9.53 -23.28
C ALA A 90 -6.98 9.27 -24.35
N ASP A 91 -5.67 9.34 -23.99
CA ASP A 91 -4.58 9.22 -24.97
C ASP A 91 -4.02 7.78 -25.01
N GLU A 92 -3.77 7.18 -23.84
CA GLU A 92 -3.18 5.83 -23.73
C GLU A 92 -4.26 4.72 -23.74
N HIS A 93 -5.54 5.06 -23.58
CA HIS A 93 -6.67 4.13 -23.58
C HIS A 93 -6.47 2.94 -22.64
N VAL A 94 -6.09 3.20 -21.38
CA VAL A 94 -5.85 2.16 -20.39
C VAL A 94 -7.11 1.38 -20.05
N ASP A 95 -6.98 0.07 -19.83
CA ASP A 95 -8.08 -0.82 -19.41
C ASP A 95 -8.35 -0.71 -17.90
N VAL A 96 -7.35 -0.35 -17.11
CA VAL A 96 -7.42 -0.16 -15.65
C VAL A 96 -6.40 0.88 -15.20
N LEU A 97 -6.73 1.60 -14.14
CA LEU A 97 -5.83 2.49 -13.41
C LEU A 97 -5.44 1.82 -12.08
N ILE A 98 -4.17 1.83 -11.72
CA ILE A 98 -3.65 1.35 -10.43
C ILE A 98 -2.67 2.37 -9.89
N GLY A 99 -2.88 2.86 -8.66
CA GLY A 99 -1.98 3.87 -8.11
C GLY A 99 -2.60 4.64 -6.95
N GLY A 100 -2.37 5.96 -6.96
CA GLY A 100 -2.77 6.87 -5.90
C GLY A 100 -1.78 6.90 -4.73
N TYR A 101 -1.67 8.06 -4.11
CA TYR A 101 -0.89 8.28 -2.90
C TYR A 101 -1.47 9.38 -2.03
N SER A 102 -1.57 10.59 -2.56
CA SER A 102 -2.17 11.72 -1.82
C SER A 102 -3.69 11.69 -1.90
N SER A 103 -4.36 11.59 -0.76
CA SER A 103 -5.83 11.55 -0.72
C SER A 103 -6.48 12.80 -1.35
N GLY A 104 -5.83 13.96 -1.24
CA GLY A 104 -6.31 15.19 -1.87
C GLY A 104 -6.27 15.12 -3.40
N VAL A 105 -5.25 14.47 -3.95
CA VAL A 105 -5.09 14.22 -5.39
C VAL A 105 -6.14 13.23 -5.87
N THR A 106 -6.22 12.05 -5.23
CA THR A 106 -7.19 11.00 -5.59
C THR A 106 -8.63 11.49 -5.57
N LEU A 107 -9.01 12.29 -4.57
CA LEU A 107 -10.35 12.89 -4.49
C LEU A 107 -10.63 13.86 -5.66
N ALA A 108 -9.62 14.56 -6.18
CA ALA A 108 -9.75 15.40 -7.35
C ALA A 108 -9.83 14.57 -8.66
N GLU A 109 -9.20 13.41 -8.70
CA GLU A 109 -9.19 12.49 -9.83
C GLU A 109 -10.52 11.74 -10.01
N GLU A 110 -11.20 11.38 -8.91
CA GLU A 110 -12.39 10.52 -8.94
C GLU A 110 -13.51 10.95 -9.91
N PRO A 111 -13.89 12.25 -10.01
CA PRO A 111 -14.89 12.66 -10.99
C PRO A 111 -14.50 12.33 -12.44
N HIS A 112 -13.21 12.39 -12.77
CA HIS A 112 -12.68 12.11 -14.10
C HIS A 112 -12.55 10.61 -14.36
N ILE A 113 -12.19 9.84 -13.33
CA ILE A 113 -12.21 8.35 -13.36
C ILE A 113 -13.64 7.86 -13.61
N ALA A 114 -14.62 8.43 -12.91
CA ALA A 114 -16.03 8.09 -13.06
C ALA A 114 -16.58 8.49 -14.46
N GLU A 115 -16.15 9.62 -15.01
CA GLU A 115 -16.50 10.08 -16.35
C GLU A 115 -15.92 9.17 -17.43
N ALA A 116 -14.65 8.77 -17.27
CA ALA A 116 -13.97 7.83 -18.15
C ALA A 116 -14.49 6.39 -18.01
N LYS A 117 -15.25 6.08 -16.94
CA LYS A 117 -15.73 4.74 -16.61
C LYS A 117 -14.60 3.70 -16.54
N THR A 118 -13.43 4.10 -16.12
CA THR A 118 -12.24 3.25 -15.99
C THR A 118 -12.12 2.74 -14.56
N ILE A 119 -11.90 1.43 -14.37
CA ILE A 119 -11.66 0.86 -13.04
C ILE A 119 -10.38 1.45 -12.47
N TYR A 120 -10.43 1.88 -11.21
CA TYR A 120 -9.31 2.43 -10.46
C TYR A 120 -9.08 1.65 -9.17
N LEU A 121 -7.89 1.09 -9.02
CA LEU A 121 -7.46 0.33 -7.85
C LEU A 121 -6.48 1.21 -7.06
N ASP A 122 -7.00 1.87 -6.02
CA ASP A 122 -6.22 2.73 -5.12
C ASP A 122 -5.34 1.88 -4.20
N VAL A 123 -4.05 2.16 -4.19
CA VAL A 123 -3.06 1.42 -3.39
C VAL A 123 -2.31 2.31 -2.38
N GLY A 124 -2.55 3.62 -2.40
CA GLY A 124 -1.77 4.55 -1.59
C GLY A 124 -2.57 5.61 -0.82
N SER A 125 -3.82 5.89 -1.19
CA SER A 125 -4.61 6.99 -0.61
C SER A 125 -5.51 6.52 0.52
N ALA A 126 -5.53 7.24 1.65
CA ALA A 126 -6.12 6.74 2.90
C ALA A 126 -7.45 7.40 3.31
N SER A 127 -7.89 8.51 2.68
CA SER A 127 -9.16 9.15 3.05
C SER A 127 -10.35 8.22 2.87
N PRO A 128 -11.25 8.10 3.87
CA PRO A 128 -12.48 7.30 3.73
C PRO A 128 -13.41 7.89 2.66
N SER A 129 -13.32 9.20 2.37
CA SER A 129 -14.16 9.86 1.38
C SER A 129 -14.04 9.24 -0.01
N ILE A 130 -12.87 8.66 -0.37
CA ILE A 130 -12.61 7.99 -1.64
C ILE A 130 -13.61 6.84 -1.86
N THR A 131 -13.76 5.96 -0.91
CA THR A 131 -14.70 4.82 -1.01
C THR A 131 -16.12 5.16 -0.53
N ASP A 132 -16.30 6.22 0.26
CA ASP A 132 -17.61 6.73 0.62
C ASP A 132 -18.43 7.22 -0.59
N PHE A 133 -17.78 7.72 -1.63
CA PHE A 133 -18.47 8.10 -2.88
C PHE A 133 -19.11 6.89 -3.56
N VAL A 134 -18.48 5.71 -3.51
CA VAL A 134 -19.06 4.46 -4.01
C VAL A 134 -20.38 4.18 -3.30
N LYS A 135 -20.39 4.23 -1.96
CA LYS A 135 -21.61 4.01 -1.16
C LYS A 135 -22.69 5.06 -1.42
N LYS A 136 -22.31 6.35 -1.53
CA LYS A 136 -23.27 7.45 -1.70
C LYS A 136 -23.87 7.50 -3.10
N SER A 137 -23.13 7.09 -4.12
CA SER A 137 -23.53 7.15 -5.52
C SER A 137 -22.90 6.05 -6.35
N TYR A 138 -23.23 4.79 -6.04
CA TYR A 138 -22.70 3.59 -6.67
C TYR A 138 -22.70 3.66 -8.20
N LYS A 139 -23.83 4.04 -8.82
CA LYS A 139 -23.94 4.12 -10.29
C LYS A 139 -22.84 4.97 -10.93
N ARG A 140 -22.38 6.03 -10.24
CA ARG A 140 -21.36 6.95 -10.75
C ARG A 140 -19.94 6.51 -10.37
N TYR A 141 -19.73 6.05 -9.12
CA TYR A 141 -18.40 5.84 -8.55
C TYR A 141 -18.01 4.37 -8.34
N LYS A 142 -18.79 3.42 -8.84
CA LYS A 142 -18.53 1.96 -8.72
C LYS A 142 -17.19 1.51 -9.28
N TYR A 143 -16.48 2.35 -9.99
CA TYR A 143 -15.20 2.07 -10.62
C TYR A 143 -14.02 2.10 -9.66
N VAL A 144 -14.17 2.68 -8.48
CA VAL A 144 -13.09 2.88 -7.50
C VAL A 144 -13.08 1.76 -6.47
N PHE A 145 -11.91 1.15 -6.24
CA PHE A 145 -11.64 0.16 -5.21
C PHE A 145 -10.38 0.53 -4.45
N ARG A 146 -10.37 0.43 -3.12
CA ARG A 146 -9.14 0.54 -2.33
C ARG A 146 -8.62 -0.85 -2.03
N VAL A 147 -7.38 -1.14 -2.47
CA VAL A 147 -6.78 -2.46 -2.34
C VAL A 147 -5.93 -2.59 -1.09
N ASN A 148 -5.24 -1.52 -0.65
CA ASN A 148 -4.44 -1.56 0.58
C ASN A 148 -5.28 -1.28 1.85
N PRO A 149 -4.90 -1.84 3.02
CA PRO A 149 -5.61 -1.66 4.30
C PRO A 149 -5.31 -0.30 4.96
N ILE A 150 -5.35 0.78 4.18
CA ILE A 150 -4.91 2.13 4.57
C ILE A 150 -6.06 3.12 4.78
N ASN A 151 -7.31 2.68 4.84
CA ASN A 151 -8.44 3.54 5.20
C ASN A 151 -8.17 4.24 6.55
N ALA A 152 -8.16 5.57 6.58
CA ALA A 152 -7.71 6.35 7.72
C ALA A 152 -8.43 6.02 9.04
N PRO A 153 -9.77 5.94 9.14
CA PRO A 153 -10.46 5.43 10.31
C PRO A 153 -10.03 4.02 10.75
N ARG A 154 -9.81 3.11 9.80
CA ARG A 154 -9.36 1.73 10.12
C ARG A 154 -7.91 1.69 10.59
N GLN A 155 -7.04 2.55 10.04
CA GLN A 155 -5.68 2.74 10.58
C GLN A 155 -5.74 3.32 11.99
N ALA A 156 -6.66 4.26 12.26
CA ALA A 156 -6.87 4.78 13.62
C ALA A 156 -7.27 3.66 14.60
N ASP A 157 -8.16 2.75 14.21
CA ASP A 157 -8.55 1.60 15.06
C ASP A 157 -7.36 0.68 15.35
N GLN A 158 -6.47 0.45 14.38
CA GLN A 158 -5.25 -0.33 14.59
C GLN A 158 -4.25 0.38 15.52
N LEU A 159 -4.08 1.71 15.36
CA LEU A 159 -3.31 2.52 16.29
C LEU A 159 -3.91 2.52 17.70
N VAL A 160 -5.24 2.55 17.83
CA VAL A 160 -5.92 2.41 19.13
C VAL A 160 -5.60 1.06 19.76
N GLY A 161 -5.61 -0.02 18.98
CA GLY A 161 -5.19 -1.35 19.43
C GLY A 161 -3.75 -1.36 19.96
N PHE A 162 -2.81 -0.78 19.22
CA PHE A 162 -1.42 -0.65 19.63
C PHE A 162 -1.26 0.22 20.89
N THR A 163 -1.88 1.40 20.92
CA THR A 163 -1.75 2.32 22.05
C THR A 163 -2.39 1.78 23.33
N THR A 164 -3.54 1.14 23.25
CA THR A 164 -4.23 0.58 24.42
C THR A 164 -3.65 -0.78 24.85
N GLY A 165 -3.34 -1.65 23.88
CA GLY A 165 -2.79 -3.00 24.15
C GLY A 165 -1.33 -2.94 24.54
N LYS A 166 -0.45 -2.44 23.65
CA LYS A 166 1.01 -2.43 23.89
C LYS A 166 1.42 -1.29 24.80
N LEU A 167 1.13 -0.04 24.41
CA LEU A 167 1.70 1.10 25.13
C LEU A 167 1.09 1.30 26.52
N LYS A 168 -0.24 1.21 26.64
CA LYS A 168 -0.90 1.40 27.94
C LYS A 168 -0.83 0.15 28.80
N SER A 169 -1.36 -0.99 28.31
CA SER A 169 -1.56 -2.18 29.14
C SER A 169 -0.26 -2.89 29.48
N GLU A 170 0.69 -2.98 28.54
CA GLU A 170 1.96 -3.66 28.77
C GLU A 170 3.05 -2.71 29.31
N LEU A 171 3.13 -1.45 28.81
CA LEU A 171 4.22 -0.52 29.14
C LEU A 171 3.83 0.63 30.08
N GLY A 172 2.54 0.74 30.43
CA GLY A 172 2.05 1.71 31.41
C GLY A 172 2.06 3.18 30.95
N TYR A 173 2.04 3.45 29.63
CA TYR A 173 1.87 4.80 29.10
C TYR A 173 0.39 5.20 29.15
N ASN A 174 0.02 6.13 30.02
CA ASN A 174 -1.39 6.54 30.22
C ASN A 174 -1.72 7.92 29.64
N THR A 175 -0.71 8.66 29.22
CA THR A 175 -0.86 10.01 28.66
C THR A 175 -0.04 10.12 27.39
N MET A 176 -0.67 10.47 26.27
CA MET A 176 -0.01 10.51 24.96
C MET A 176 -0.40 11.77 24.20
N ALA A 177 0.55 12.40 23.52
CA ALA A 177 0.29 13.47 22.57
C ALA A 177 0.15 12.90 21.16
N ILE A 178 -0.63 13.58 20.32
CA ILE A 178 -0.78 13.26 18.90
C ILE A 178 -0.30 14.47 18.10
N VAL A 179 0.61 14.26 17.15
CA VAL A 179 0.96 15.26 16.14
C VAL A 179 0.91 14.65 14.76
N GLY A 180 0.49 15.43 13.78
CA GLY A 180 0.44 14.99 12.39
C GLY A 180 0.58 16.14 11.42
N GLU A 181 0.90 15.82 10.18
CA GLU A 181 0.87 16.80 9.11
C GLU A 181 -0.57 17.24 8.78
N ASN A 182 -0.76 18.48 8.37
CA ASN A 182 -2.07 18.98 7.97
C ASN A 182 -2.44 18.51 6.54
N ALA A 183 -2.66 17.22 6.40
CA ALA A 183 -3.08 16.57 5.16
C ALA A 183 -4.47 15.93 5.33
N LYS A 184 -5.22 15.77 4.23
CA LYS A 184 -6.61 15.27 4.25
C LYS A 184 -6.75 13.94 5.00
N TRP A 185 -5.86 12.99 4.78
CA TRP A 185 -5.91 11.68 5.43
C TRP A 185 -5.69 11.76 6.95
N VAL A 186 -4.83 12.69 7.41
CA VAL A 186 -4.57 12.92 8.85
C VAL A 186 -5.75 13.61 9.51
N GLN A 187 -6.38 14.58 8.82
CA GLN A 187 -7.61 15.22 9.28
C GLN A 187 -8.75 14.20 9.48
N ASP A 188 -8.79 13.14 8.67
CA ASP A 188 -9.75 12.05 8.81
C ASP A 188 -9.35 11.06 9.92
N LEU A 189 -8.05 10.81 10.13
CA LEU A 189 -7.53 9.81 11.07
C LEU A 189 -7.45 10.34 12.51
N ALA A 190 -6.85 11.52 12.71
CA ALA A 190 -6.45 11.97 14.04
C ALA A 190 -7.62 12.15 15.03
N PRO A 191 -8.79 12.67 14.64
CA PRO A 191 -9.94 12.76 15.53
C PRO A 191 -10.47 11.38 15.96
N VAL A 192 -10.49 10.40 15.06
CA VAL A 192 -10.93 9.02 15.34
C VAL A 192 -9.95 8.36 16.30
N LEU A 193 -8.64 8.51 16.05
CA LEU A 193 -7.58 8.00 16.93
C LEU A 193 -7.71 8.59 18.33
N LYS A 194 -7.82 9.92 18.44
CA LYS A 194 -7.98 10.60 19.74
C LYS A 194 -9.18 10.04 20.50
N ALA A 195 -10.34 10.00 19.87
CA ALA A 195 -11.57 9.50 20.51
C ALA A 195 -11.44 8.02 20.94
N GLY A 196 -10.81 7.18 20.13
CA GLY A 196 -10.55 5.77 20.44
C GLY A 196 -9.57 5.61 21.62
N MET A 197 -8.50 6.38 21.66
CA MET A 197 -7.53 6.38 22.75
C MET A 197 -8.18 6.84 24.08
N GLU A 198 -8.96 7.93 24.06
CA GLU A 198 -9.67 8.43 25.23
C GLU A 198 -10.71 7.43 25.75
N LYS A 199 -11.46 6.78 24.84
CA LYS A 199 -12.37 5.69 25.19
C LYS A 199 -11.61 4.50 25.80
N GLY A 200 -10.39 4.24 25.35
CA GLY A 200 -9.48 3.24 25.92
C GLY A 200 -8.81 3.69 27.21
N GLY A 201 -9.18 4.88 27.76
CA GLY A 201 -8.69 5.42 29.03
C GLY A 201 -7.27 5.98 28.95
N ILE A 202 -6.83 6.43 27.78
CA ILE A 202 -5.58 7.17 27.58
C ILE A 202 -5.92 8.66 27.58
N LYS A 203 -5.18 9.48 28.35
CA LYS A 203 -5.31 10.94 28.29
C LYS A 203 -4.58 11.47 27.06
N VAL A 204 -5.24 12.33 26.29
CA VAL A 204 -4.64 13.01 25.13
C VAL A 204 -4.62 14.53 25.37
N PRO A 205 -3.61 15.06 26.10
CA PRO A 205 -3.55 16.45 26.44
C PRO A 205 -3.29 17.39 25.27
N MET A 206 -2.77 16.85 24.16
CA MET A 206 -2.44 17.62 22.96
C MET A 206 -2.71 16.79 21.70
N MET A 207 -3.39 17.41 20.75
CA MET A 207 -3.49 16.94 19.36
C MET A 207 -3.30 18.16 18.46
N GLU A 208 -2.28 18.14 17.60
CA GLU A 208 -1.95 19.26 16.72
C GLU A 208 -1.58 18.81 15.33
N LEU A 209 -2.11 19.49 14.32
CA LEU A 209 -1.73 19.32 12.93
C LEU A 209 -0.84 20.50 12.52
N PHE A 210 0.30 20.19 11.89
CA PHE A 210 1.29 21.16 11.45
C PHE A 210 1.42 21.20 9.93
N ASP A 211 2.00 22.28 9.40
CA ASP A 211 2.25 22.44 7.96
C ASP A 211 3.21 21.34 7.47
N PRO A 212 2.84 20.55 6.42
CA PRO A 212 3.72 19.53 5.85
C PRO A 212 5.09 20.06 5.40
N ASP A 213 5.18 21.32 5.01
CA ASP A 213 6.42 21.98 4.57
C ASP A 213 7.29 22.49 5.75
N MET A 214 6.87 22.25 6.99
CA MET A 214 7.66 22.61 8.19
C MET A 214 9.05 21.98 8.16
N SER A 215 10.08 22.79 8.35
CA SER A 215 11.48 22.36 8.35
C SER A 215 12.19 22.49 9.70
N ASP A 216 11.63 23.24 10.64
CA ASP A 216 12.09 23.33 12.03
C ASP A 216 10.95 22.93 12.99
N PHE A 217 11.12 21.78 13.62
CA PHE A 217 10.15 21.22 14.56
C PHE A 217 10.45 21.59 16.03
N SER A 218 11.50 22.36 16.30
CA SER A 218 11.89 22.73 17.67
C SER A 218 10.77 23.43 18.46
N PRO A 219 10.00 24.37 17.87
CA PRO A 219 8.87 24.99 18.58
C PRO A 219 7.75 23.98 18.89
N LEU A 220 7.44 23.09 17.93
CA LEU A 220 6.44 22.04 18.10
C LEU A 220 6.88 21.05 19.20
N LEU A 221 8.13 20.59 19.17
CA LEU A 221 8.69 19.70 20.19
C LEU A 221 8.63 20.35 21.59
N SER A 222 8.94 21.66 21.72
CA SER A 222 8.81 22.37 22.99
C SER A 222 7.38 22.35 23.53
N LYS A 223 6.40 22.64 22.68
CA LYS A 223 4.98 22.59 23.01
C LYS A 223 4.51 21.17 23.41
N ILE A 224 4.99 20.14 22.69
CA ILE A 224 4.70 18.74 23.05
C ILE A 224 5.25 18.40 24.42
N LYS A 225 6.47 18.83 24.73
CA LYS A 225 7.09 18.62 26.05
C LYS A 225 6.28 19.23 27.16
N GLU A 226 5.75 20.43 26.97
CA GLU A 226 4.91 21.15 27.96
C GLU A 226 3.56 20.48 28.20
N SER A 227 3.08 19.66 27.25
CA SER A 227 1.82 18.91 27.37
C SER A 227 1.82 17.87 28.50
N GLY A 228 2.99 17.45 28.96
CA GLY A 228 3.15 16.41 29.98
C GLY A 228 2.81 15.01 29.50
N ALA A 229 2.76 14.78 28.18
CA ALA A 229 2.59 13.46 27.61
C ALA A 229 3.78 12.53 27.93
N GLN A 230 3.54 11.23 27.94
CA GLN A 230 4.55 10.20 28.21
C GLN A 230 5.05 9.50 26.93
N TYR A 231 4.26 9.58 25.86
CA TYR A 231 4.54 9.03 24.56
C TYR A 231 4.00 9.95 23.48
N LEU A 232 4.69 10.06 22.36
CA LEU A 232 4.28 10.89 21.23
C LEU A 232 3.86 10.01 20.05
N ILE A 233 2.60 10.12 19.65
CA ILE A 233 2.08 9.52 18.43
C ILE A 233 2.29 10.48 17.27
N VAL A 234 3.00 10.03 16.25
CA VAL A 234 3.27 10.78 15.01
C VAL A 234 2.46 10.23 13.84
N ILE A 235 2.00 11.12 12.94
CA ILE A 235 1.21 10.77 11.75
C ILE A 235 1.76 11.57 10.58
N LEU A 236 2.74 10.97 9.86
CA LEU A 236 3.59 11.62 8.86
C LEU A 236 3.60 10.82 7.55
N SER A 237 3.49 11.51 6.41
CA SER A 237 3.58 10.95 5.06
C SER A 237 4.32 11.88 4.11
N HIS A 238 3.89 13.14 4.00
CA HIS A 238 4.45 14.17 3.12
C HIS A 238 5.53 15.00 3.83
N ALA A 239 5.37 15.22 5.15
CA ALA A 239 6.27 16.02 5.96
C ALA A 239 7.71 15.50 5.97
N ASN A 240 8.65 16.36 6.33
CA ASN A 240 10.08 16.02 6.42
C ASN A 240 10.38 15.22 7.71
N SER A 241 10.00 13.96 7.71
CA SER A 241 10.20 13.02 8.81
C SER A 241 11.69 12.84 9.18
N ASP A 242 12.61 12.88 8.18
CA ASP A 242 14.05 12.81 8.42
C ASP A 242 14.51 13.92 9.39
N VAL A 243 14.00 15.14 9.19
CA VAL A 243 14.31 16.28 10.08
C VAL A 243 13.62 16.14 11.42
N PHE A 244 12.35 15.75 11.43
CA PHE A 244 11.58 15.58 12.67
C PHE A 244 12.28 14.58 13.61
N VAL A 245 12.61 13.39 13.11
CA VAL A 245 13.22 12.32 13.92
C VAL A 245 14.65 12.70 14.34
N LYS A 246 15.42 13.39 13.46
CA LYS A 246 16.74 13.92 13.86
C LYS A 246 16.63 14.93 14.99
N GLN A 247 15.71 15.89 14.92
CA GLN A 247 15.51 16.90 15.96
C GLN A 247 15.02 16.28 17.28
N TRP A 248 14.11 15.31 17.20
CA TRP A 248 13.69 14.53 18.37
C TRP A 248 14.86 13.83 19.05
N TYR A 249 15.71 13.14 18.27
CA TYR A 249 16.87 12.43 18.77
C TYR A 249 17.92 13.38 19.37
N ASP A 250 18.29 14.45 18.66
CA ASP A 250 19.34 15.40 19.05
C ASP A 250 18.95 16.18 20.31
N ALA A 251 17.68 16.51 20.45
CA ALA A 251 17.12 17.13 21.66
C ALA A 251 17.06 16.17 22.86
N LYS A 252 17.41 14.87 22.70
CA LYS A 252 17.18 13.83 23.71
C LYS A 252 15.76 13.95 24.29
N PHE A 253 14.78 14.00 23.37
CA PHE A 253 13.41 14.31 23.72
C PHE A 253 12.88 13.35 24.78
N PRO A 254 12.20 13.81 25.84
CA PRO A 254 11.90 12.97 27.02
C PRO A 254 10.75 11.98 26.80
N MET A 255 10.31 11.76 25.57
CA MET A 255 9.26 10.82 25.21
C MET A 255 9.72 9.94 24.04
N PRO A 256 9.40 8.63 24.06
CA PRO A 256 9.47 7.79 22.88
C PRO A 256 8.47 8.27 21.82
N ILE A 257 8.74 7.94 20.56
CA ILE A 257 7.87 8.26 19.42
C ILE A 257 7.44 6.99 18.66
N GLY A 258 6.28 7.06 18.07
CA GLY A 258 5.81 6.03 17.12
C GLY A 258 4.42 6.32 16.61
N GLY A 259 4.03 5.60 15.55
CA GLY A 259 2.74 5.80 14.91
C GLY A 259 2.79 5.46 13.43
N ILE A 260 2.36 6.38 12.58
CA ILE A 260 2.48 6.27 11.13
C ILE A 260 3.54 7.26 10.67
N ASP A 261 4.69 6.77 10.28
CA ASP A 261 5.73 7.53 9.58
C ASP A 261 6.04 6.80 8.27
N VAL A 262 5.56 7.33 7.15
CA VAL A 262 5.71 6.68 5.84
C VAL A 262 7.17 6.64 5.41
N LYS A 263 7.96 7.70 5.65
CA LYS A 263 9.40 7.70 5.35
C LYS A 263 10.18 6.81 6.33
N GLY A 264 9.71 6.68 7.57
CA GLY A 264 10.24 5.74 8.56
C GLY A 264 10.10 4.27 8.14
N GLN A 265 9.26 3.97 7.15
CA GLN A 265 9.14 2.64 6.54
C GLN A 265 10.24 2.36 5.50
N ASP A 266 10.91 3.39 4.98
CA ASP A 266 11.96 3.21 3.97
C ASP A 266 13.08 2.33 4.52
N PRO A 267 13.57 1.36 3.73
CA PRO A 267 14.61 0.43 4.19
C PRO A 267 15.92 1.10 4.60
N ASP A 268 16.25 2.24 4.00
CA ASP A 268 17.47 3.01 4.24
C ASP A 268 17.30 4.12 5.28
N PHE A 269 16.07 4.33 5.81
CA PHE A 269 15.74 5.44 6.71
C PHE A 269 16.70 5.53 7.89
N PHE A 270 16.94 4.42 8.59
CA PHE A 270 17.84 4.40 9.75
C PHE A 270 19.26 4.89 9.39
N GLN A 271 19.84 4.38 8.29
CA GLN A 271 21.17 4.77 7.84
C GLN A 271 21.18 6.22 7.32
N ARG A 272 20.18 6.61 6.54
CA ARG A 272 20.04 7.95 5.96
C ARG A 272 20.00 9.05 7.01
N ILE A 273 19.43 8.78 8.18
CA ILE A 273 19.40 9.73 9.29
C ILE A 273 20.48 9.49 10.35
N GLY A 274 21.50 8.66 10.05
CA GLY A 274 22.65 8.43 10.94
C GLY A 274 22.32 7.63 12.19
N GLY A 275 21.40 6.68 12.14
CA GLY A 275 20.98 5.84 13.26
C GLY A 275 20.02 6.49 14.24
N LYS A 276 19.57 7.71 13.96
CA LYS A 276 18.75 8.50 14.89
C LYS A 276 17.29 8.04 15.02
N ALA A 277 16.86 7.07 14.21
CA ALA A 277 15.54 6.42 14.36
C ALA A 277 15.50 5.36 15.46
N ILE A 278 16.58 5.13 16.19
CA ILE A 278 16.60 4.11 17.26
C ILE A 278 15.45 4.31 18.24
N ALA A 279 14.68 3.24 18.48
CA ALA A 279 13.48 3.18 19.30
C ALA A 279 12.24 3.91 18.72
N GLU A 280 12.28 4.42 17.49
CA GLU A 280 11.08 4.84 16.79
C GLU A 280 10.25 3.62 16.36
N THR A 281 8.93 3.67 16.60
CA THR A 281 7.99 2.60 16.20
C THR A 281 7.13 3.08 15.06
N VAL A 282 7.17 2.38 13.92
CA VAL A 282 6.39 2.72 12.73
C VAL A 282 5.40 1.64 12.38
N SER A 283 4.22 2.02 11.88
CA SER A 283 3.32 1.05 11.25
C SER A 283 3.87 0.64 9.88
N LEU A 284 3.76 -0.63 9.52
CA LEU A 284 4.31 -1.17 8.28
C LEU A 284 3.38 -2.25 7.72
N GLY A 285 3.14 -2.21 6.41
CA GLY A 285 2.31 -3.21 5.75
C GLY A 285 3.00 -4.56 5.58
N MET A 286 4.32 -4.58 5.36
CA MET A 286 5.06 -5.80 5.07
C MET A 286 6.52 -5.72 5.53
N LEU A 287 7.02 -6.83 6.05
CA LEU A 287 8.44 -7.13 6.26
C LEU A 287 8.82 -8.42 5.50
N ALA A 288 10.12 -8.74 5.49
CA ALA A 288 10.64 -10.02 5.01
C ALA A 288 10.27 -11.19 5.96
N GLU A 289 8.98 -11.32 6.29
CA GLU A 289 8.43 -12.33 7.18
C GLU A 289 7.27 -13.04 6.45
N PRO A 290 7.18 -14.37 6.48
CA PRO A 290 6.19 -15.14 5.70
C PRO A 290 4.79 -15.04 6.29
N VAL A 291 4.05 -13.97 5.94
CA VAL A 291 2.64 -13.78 6.33
C VAL A 291 1.72 -14.72 5.56
N THR A 292 2.00 -14.90 4.26
CA THR A 292 1.30 -15.84 3.37
C THR A 292 2.34 -16.61 2.53
N PRO A 293 1.94 -17.68 1.84
CA PRO A 293 2.82 -18.35 0.87
C PRO A 293 3.30 -17.44 -0.28
N LYS A 294 2.63 -16.32 -0.53
CA LYS A 294 2.98 -15.36 -1.60
C LYS A 294 3.92 -14.24 -1.12
N THR A 295 4.06 -14.03 0.19
CA THR A 295 4.88 -12.95 0.76
C THR A 295 6.33 -13.05 0.31
N MET A 296 7.00 -14.17 0.60
CA MET A 296 8.42 -14.32 0.30
C MET A 296 8.75 -14.42 -1.19
N PRO A 297 7.95 -15.10 -2.05
CA PRO A 297 8.13 -15.04 -3.49
C PRO A 297 8.09 -13.61 -4.04
N PHE A 298 7.11 -12.79 -3.65
CA PHE A 298 7.05 -11.38 -4.03
C PHE A 298 8.26 -10.60 -3.49
N TRP A 299 8.55 -10.71 -2.19
CA TRP A 299 9.67 -10.01 -1.55
C TRP A 299 10.99 -10.30 -2.25
N ASN A 300 11.29 -11.58 -2.50
CA ASN A 300 12.53 -12.02 -3.13
C ASN A 300 12.59 -11.60 -4.61
N GLY A 301 11.46 -11.69 -5.33
CA GLY A 301 11.36 -11.23 -6.72
C GLY A 301 11.60 -9.73 -6.84
N PHE A 302 10.96 -8.94 -5.98
CA PHE A 302 11.14 -7.49 -5.96
C PHE A 302 12.57 -7.10 -5.58
N THR A 303 13.11 -7.63 -4.47
CA THR A 303 14.45 -7.30 -4.00
C THR A 303 15.53 -7.79 -4.96
N GLY A 304 15.34 -8.95 -5.59
CA GLY A 304 16.26 -9.49 -6.60
C GLY A 304 16.32 -8.63 -7.85
N LYS A 305 15.18 -8.07 -8.29
CA LYS A 305 15.10 -7.25 -9.50
C LYS A 305 15.53 -5.80 -9.27
N TYR A 306 15.11 -5.20 -8.14
CA TYR A 306 15.30 -3.76 -7.89
C TYR A 306 16.39 -3.45 -6.85
N HIS A 307 17.03 -4.47 -6.27
CA HIS A 307 18.12 -4.38 -5.30
C HIS A 307 17.81 -3.55 -4.05
N ARG A 308 16.55 -3.50 -3.66
CA ARG A 308 16.04 -2.84 -2.47
C ARG A 308 14.74 -3.51 -1.99
N PRO A 309 14.43 -3.46 -0.68
CA PRO A 309 13.14 -3.92 -0.17
C PRO A 309 11.97 -3.05 -0.66
N PRO A 310 10.76 -3.63 -0.84
CA PRO A 310 9.57 -2.86 -1.18
C PRO A 310 9.04 -2.04 0.00
N VAL A 311 8.44 -0.86 -0.28
CA VAL A 311 7.62 -0.11 0.67
C VAL A 311 6.13 -0.48 0.51
N TYR A 312 5.25 0.06 1.37
CA TYR A 312 3.88 -0.41 1.56
C TYR A 312 2.98 -0.39 0.30
N THR A 313 3.25 0.47 -0.67
CA THR A 313 2.48 0.53 -1.93
C THR A 313 2.79 -0.62 -2.88
N ALA A 314 4.00 -1.15 -2.83
CA ALA A 314 4.45 -2.21 -3.73
C ALA A 314 3.64 -3.51 -3.61
N PRO A 315 3.47 -4.13 -2.42
CA PRO A 315 2.65 -5.33 -2.30
C PRO A 315 1.19 -5.08 -2.70
N GLY A 316 0.65 -3.90 -2.38
CA GLY A 316 -0.70 -3.52 -2.78
C GLY A 316 -0.87 -3.41 -4.28
N ALA A 317 0.07 -2.80 -5.00
CA ALA A 317 0.05 -2.68 -6.46
C ALA A 317 0.23 -4.03 -7.15
N TYR A 318 1.14 -4.86 -6.64
CA TYR A 318 1.34 -6.23 -7.13
C TYR A 318 0.06 -7.06 -7.00
N ASP A 319 -0.52 -7.10 -5.80
CA ASP A 319 -1.76 -7.86 -5.54
C ASP A 319 -2.96 -7.27 -6.29
N ALA A 320 -3.05 -5.93 -6.43
CA ALA A 320 -4.11 -5.27 -7.20
C ALA A 320 -4.15 -5.74 -8.66
N LEU A 321 -2.98 -5.87 -9.30
CA LEU A 321 -2.92 -6.36 -10.68
C LEU A 321 -3.34 -7.83 -10.78
N TYR A 322 -2.94 -8.68 -9.85
CA TYR A 322 -3.39 -10.07 -9.83
C TYR A 322 -4.90 -10.19 -9.56
N ILE A 323 -5.44 -9.40 -8.63
CA ILE A 323 -6.89 -9.34 -8.36
C ILE A 323 -7.65 -8.92 -9.61
N TYR A 324 -7.16 -7.89 -10.32
CA TYR A 324 -7.76 -7.43 -11.56
C TYR A 324 -7.73 -8.51 -12.64
N THR A 325 -6.58 -9.14 -12.86
CA THR A 325 -6.44 -10.18 -13.89
C THR A 325 -7.29 -11.43 -13.61
N GLU A 326 -7.42 -11.84 -12.35
CA GLU A 326 -8.37 -12.90 -11.98
C GLU A 326 -9.83 -12.49 -12.23
N ALA A 327 -10.18 -11.21 -11.99
CA ALA A 327 -11.51 -10.72 -12.31
C ALA A 327 -11.79 -10.70 -13.82
N LEU A 328 -10.80 -10.32 -14.65
CA LEU A 328 -10.89 -10.43 -16.12
C LEU A 328 -11.16 -11.87 -16.57
N GLU A 329 -10.41 -12.84 -16.00
CA GLU A 329 -10.59 -14.25 -16.33
C GLU A 329 -11.97 -14.78 -15.94
N ARG A 330 -12.56 -14.33 -14.82
CA ARG A 330 -13.93 -14.68 -14.43
C ARG A 330 -14.97 -14.00 -15.31
N ALA A 331 -14.78 -12.71 -15.62
CA ALA A 331 -15.68 -11.92 -16.47
C ALA A 331 -15.62 -12.30 -17.95
N LYS A 332 -14.51 -12.94 -18.42
CA LYS A 332 -14.18 -13.17 -19.82
C LYS A 332 -14.28 -11.88 -20.66
N SER A 333 -13.88 -10.75 -20.08
CA SER A 333 -14.04 -9.42 -20.68
C SER A 333 -13.13 -8.40 -20.01
N THR A 334 -12.78 -7.33 -20.72
CA THR A 334 -12.19 -6.10 -20.16
C THR A 334 -13.24 -4.98 -19.94
N ASP A 335 -14.50 -5.22 -20.27
CA ASP A 335 -15.59 -4.27 -20.07
C ASP A 335 -15.79 -4.02 -18.56
N PRO A 336 -15.63 -2.78 -18.05
CA PRO A 336 -15.76 -2.47 -16.63
C PRO A 336 -17.09 -2.92 -16.03
N ASP A 337 -18.20 -2.82 -16.76
CA ASP A 337 -19.52 -3.21 -16.25
C ASP A 337 -19.65 -4.74 -16.03
N LYS A 338 -18.80 -5.54 -16.66
CA LYS A 338 -18.71 -6.98 -16.43
C LYS A 338 -17.64 -7.33 -15.39
N VAL A 339 -16.57 -6.56 -15.32
CA VAL A 339 -15.43 -6.83 -14.40
C VAL A 339 -15.74 -6.39 -12.97
N ILE A 340 -16.41 -5.26 -12.77
CA ILE A 340 -16.75 -4.75 -11.42
C ILE A 340 -17.49 -5.79 -10.57
N PRO A 341 -18.56 -6.47 -11.05
CA PRO A 341 -19.23 -7.51 -10.26
C PRO A 341 -18.31 -8.69 -9.89
N GLU A 342 -17.26 -8.94 -10.67
CA GLU A 342 -16.26 -9.98 -10.35
C GLU A 342 -15.20 -9.47 -9.37
N LEU A 343 -14.84 -8.17 -9.41
CA LEU A 343 -14.02 -7.54 -8.37
C LEU A 343 -14.71 -7.53 -7.01
N GLU A 344 -16.00 -7.23 -6.96
CA GLU A 344 -16.80 -7.25 -5.73
C GLU A 344 -16.87 -8.63 -5.04
N LYS A 345 -16.69 -9.71 -5.82
CA LYS A 345 -16.64 -11.10 -5.33
C LYS A 345 -15.22 -11.54 -4.94
N THR A 346 -14.24 -10.65 -4.97
CA THR A 346 -12.85 -11.00 -4.69
C THR A 346 -12.70 -11.72 -3.36
N LYS A 347 -12.02 -12.86 -3.40
CA LYS A 347 -11.45 -13.56 -2.25
C LYS A 347 -10.07 -14.07 -2.67
N TYR A 348 -9.08 -13.19 -2.57
CA TYR A 348 -7.75 -13.43 -3.09
C TYR A 348 -6.74 -13.52 -1.95
N LEU A 349 -6.02 -14.65 -1.84
CA LEU A 349 -4.89 -14.76 -0.96
C LEU A 349 -3.68 -14.11 -1.64
N GLY A 350 -3.36 -12.90 -1.21
CA GLY A 350 -2.26 -12.12 -1.72
C GLY A 350 -1.01 -12.18 -0.85
N THR A 351 -0.14 -11.19 -1.02
CA THR A 351 1.18 -11.12 -0.35
C THR A 351 1.10 -10.71 1.11
N GLN A 352 0.04 -9.99 1.51
CA GLN A 352 -0.13 -9.43 2.86
C GLN A 352 -1.25 -10.11 3.66
N GLY A 353 -2.04 -10.98 3.06
CA GLY A 353 -3.21 -11.63 3.65
C GLY A 353 -4.29 -11.91 2.59
N THR A 354 -5.53 -12.16 3.05
CA THR A 354 -6.67 -12.35 2.15
C THR A 354 -7.36 -11.03 1.87
N TYR A 355 -7.55 -10.74 0.59
CA TYR A 355 -8.29 -9.56 0.10
C TYR A 355 -9.75 -9.92 -0.13
N GLU A 356 -10.63 -9.20 0.52
CA GLU A 356 -12.07 -9.16 0.28
C GLU A 356 -12.52 -7.71 0.32
N PHE A 357 -13.43 -7.30 -0.56
CA PHE A 357 -14.01 -5.96 -0.54
C PHE A 357 -15.33 -5.92 0.24
N ASP A 358 -15.59 -4.79 0.90
CA ASP A 358 -16.89 -4.48 1.46
C ASP A 358 -17.79 -3.75 0.43
N GLN A 359 -18.99 -3.35 0.85
CA GLN A 359 -19.95 -2.65 -0.01
C GLN A 359 -19.50 -1.24 -0.46
N GLN A 360 -18.40 -0.72 0.11
CA GLN A 360 -17.80 0.55 -0.26
C GLN A 360 -16.60 0.35 -1.17
N HIS A 361 -16.31 -0.89 -1.59
CA HIS A 361 -15.11 -1.28 -2.32
C HIS A 361 -13.80 -1.03 -1.54
N ASP A 362 -13.87 -1.05 -0.22
CA ASP A 362 -12.71 -1.00 0.64
C ASP A 362 -12.32 -2.42 1.09
N VAL A 363 -11.01 -2.72 1.24
CA VAL A 363 -10.62 -4.04 1.76
C VAL A 363 -11.08 -4.20 3.20
N LYS A 364 -11.59 -5.38 3.53
CA LYS A 364 -12.01 -5.72 4.88
C LYS A 364 -10.78 -5.98 5.76
N PRO A 365 -10.68 -5.37 6.94
CA PRO A 365 -9.68 -5.72 7.94
C PRO A 365 -10.14 -6.92 8.77
N GLY A 366 -9.21 -7.61 9.43
CA GLY A 366 -9.52 -8.61 10.43
C GLY A 366 -8.60 -9.83 10.44
N PRO A 367 -8.81 -10.79 11.35
CA PRO A 367 -8.02 -12.01 11.43
C PRO A 367 -8.05 -12.80 10.12
N GLY A 368 -6.89 -13.17 9.60
CA GLY A 368 -6.74 -13.86 8.30
C GLY A 368 -6.92 -12.97 7.06
N LEU A 369 -7.32 -11.72 7.25
CA LEU A 369 -7.35 -10.66 6.25
C LEU A 369 -6.07 -9.82 6.36
N ILE A 370 -6.07 -8.61 5.79
CA ILE A 370 -4.89 -7.74 5.79
C ILE A 370 -4.86 -6.89 7.05
N ASN A 371 -3.69 -6.81 7.71
CA ASN A 371 -3.45 -5.96 8.87
C ASN A 371 -2.09 -5.27 8.76
N LEU A 372 -1.94 -4.14 9.49
CA LEU A 372 -0.66 -3.46 9.66
C LEU A 372 0.13 -4.08 10.81
N LEU A 373 1.44 -4.12 10.65
CA LEU A 373 2.41 -4.43 11.70
C LEU A 373 2.89 -3.12 12.35
N PHE A 374 3.29 -3.18 13.62
CA PHE A 374 4.05 -2.12 14.27
C PHE A 374 5.47 -2.62 14.48
N VAL A 375 6.41 -1.90 13.90
CA VAL A 375 7.81 -2.29 13.78
C VAL A 375 8.66 -1.21 14.40
N GLN A 376 9.62 -1.59 15.24
CA GLN A 376 10.53 -0.65 15.86
C GLN A 376 11.93 -0.75 15.26
N TRP A 377 12.52 0.40 14.96
CA TRP A 377 13.93 0.51 14.66
C TRP A 377 14.76 0.27 15.90
N GLN A 378 15.69 -0.69 15.86
CA GLN A 378 16.57 -1.04 16.95
C GLN A 378 18.05 -1.00 16.51
N ASP A 379 18.96 -1.38 17.40
CA ASP A 379 20.40 -1.30 17.17
C ASP A 379 20.82 -1.87 15.80
N GLY A 380 21.72 -1.15 15.14
CA GLY A 380 22.22 -1.54 13.82
C GLY A 380 21.22 -1.38 12.66
N GLY A 381 20.06 -0.72 12.89
CA GLY A 381 19.02 -0.56 11.88
C GLY A 381 18.14 -1.80 11.69
N LYS A 382 18.12 -2.68 12.70
CA LYS A 382 17.22 -3.85 12.70
C LYS A 382 15.79 -3.37 12.91
N ARG A 383 14.86 -3.92 12.13
CA ARG A 383 13.42 -3.74 12.30
C ARG A 383 12.82 -4.93 13.06
N VAL A 384 12.21 -4.65 14.20
CA VAL A 384 11.65 -5.66 15.10
C VAL A 384 10.14 -5.47 15.17
N ILE A 385 9.36 -6.52 14.87
CA ILE A 385 7.91 -6.51 15.02
C ILE A 385 7.59 -6.52 16.52
N VAL A 386 6.92 -5.49 17.00
CA VAL A 386 6.56 -5.33 18.41
C VAL A 386 5.05 -5.45 18.67
N TRP A 387 4.23 -5.39 17.59
CA TRP A 387 2.78 -5.54 17.62
C TRP A 387 2.23 -5.90 16.23
N PRO A 388 1.13 -6.68 16.09
CA PRO A 388 0.35 -7.31 17.17
C PRO A 388 1.14 -8.42 17.89
N LYS A 389 0.69 -8.79 19.09
CA LYS A 389 1.41 -9.75 19.97
C LYS A 389 1.68 -11.09 19.32
N GLU A 390 0.73 -11.57 18.51
CA GLU A 390 0.80 -12.87 17.83
C GLU A 390 1.88 -12.92 16.74
N GLN A 391 2.30 -11.76 16.24
CA GLN A 391 3.31 -11.61 15.19
C GLN A 391 4.61 -10.99 15.71
N ALA A 392 4.64 -10.56 16.98
CA ALA A 392 5.82 -9.93 17.56
C ALA A 392 7.00 -10.92 17.60
N ASN A 393 8.17 -10.47 17.09
CA ASN A 393 9.41 -11.23 17.07
C ASN A 393 10.49 -10.64 17.99
N GLY A 394 10.15 -9.62 18.79
CA GLY A 394 11.03 -9.05 19.81
C GLY A 394 10.30 -8.05 20.71
N LYS A 395 11.05 -7.50 21.67
CA LYS A 395 10.54 -6.53 22.64
C LYS A 395 10.77 -5.10 22.18
N MET A 396 9.87 -4.19 22.58
CA MET A 396 10.10 -2.76 22.46
C MET A 396 11.25 -2.31 23.35
N ILE A 397 12.10 -1.42 22.82
CA ILE A 397 13.14 -0.72 23.58
C ILE A 397 12.77 0.75 23.76
N SER A 398 13.30 1.38 24.80
CA SER A 398 13.24 2.83 24.98
C SER A 398 14.40 3.52 24.24
N PRO A 399 14.26 4.80 23.86
CA PRO A 399 15.39 5.60 23.41
C PRO A 399 16.55 5.55 24.42
N PRO A 400 17.82 5.60 23.98
CA PRO A 400 18.98 5.38 24.86
C PRO A 400 19.09 6.32 26.07
N TRP A 401 18.41 7.48 26.02
CA TRP A 401 18.37 8.48 27.10
C TRP A 401 17.13 8.37 27.99
N ILE A 402 16.26 7.39 27.76
CA ILE A 402 15.05 7.15 28.55
C ILE A 402 15.18 5.79 29.23
N ASN A 403 14.91 5.72 30.55
CA ASN A 403 14.90 4.46 31.26
C ASN A 403 13.90 3.47 30.65
N GLN A 404 14.37 2.23 30.43
CA GLN A 404 13.53 1.15 29.93
C GLN A 404 12.37 0.88 30.88
N ARG A 405 11.13 0.90 30.37
CA ARG A 405 9.96 0.43 31.12
C ARG A 405 9.89 -1.09 31.10
N ALA A 406 9.63 -1.68 32.23
CA ALA A 406 9.35 -3.11 32.32
C ALA A 406 7.96 -3.40 31.76
N GLU A 407 7.85 -4.43 30.93
CA GLU A 407 6.55 -4.94 30.50
C GLU A 407 5.80 -5.51 31.72
N ALA A 408 4.51 -5.20 31.85
CA ALA A 408 3.64 -5.82 32.84
C ALA A 408 3.59 -7.33 32.58
N LYS A 409 3.69 -8.12 33.67
CA LYS A 409 3.66 -9.60 33.59
C LYS A 409 2.26 -10.11 33.23
#